data_03d8a9b1ec7b46fbf18d86d5485fa88c
#
_entry.id   03d8a9b1ec7b46fbf18d86d5485fa88c
#
_cell.length_a   1.000
_cell.length_b   1.000
_cell.length_c   1.000
_cell.angle_alpha   90.00
_cell.angle_beta   90.00
_cell.angle_gamma   90.00
#
_symmetry.space_group_name_H-M   'P 1'
#
loop_
_entity.id
_entity.type
_entity.pdbx_description
1 polymer ?
#
loop_
_entity_poly.entity_id
_entity_poly.type
_entity_poly.pdbx_seq_one_letter_code
_entity_poly.pdbx_strand_id
1 'polypeptide(L)'
;MKYKKLISFLAFFLAVLSVYGQNPFILKSGEPVTIACGNSEEEVVHTALNLLNRDVESVFSTRIIVTPESKKGMIIVGTIGQSDLIDKAGVDLSPIKNKKEAFLLAVSSTGKLVIAGSDKRGTAYGVMELSRLIGVSPWEWWADATPAKKRFFNYRLLIGICSLLP
;
A
#
# COMPACT_ATOMS: atom_id res chain seq x y z
N MET A 1 31.18 -26.19 26.21
CA MET A 1 31.13 -24.71 25.97
C MET A 1 31.18 -24.31 24.47
N LYS A 2 31.80 -25.07 23.58
CA LYS A 2 31.91 -24.78 22.12
C LYS A 2 30.56 -24.80 21.38
N TYR A 3 29.64 -25.72 21.70
CA TYR A 3 28.36 -25.84 20.99
C TYR A 3 27.36 -24.72 21.24
N LYS A 4 27.40 -24.07 22.42
CA LYS A 4 26.53 -22.93 22.72
C LYS A 4 26.80 -21.73 21.79
N LYS A 5 28.10 -21.47 21.48
CA LYS A 5 28.48 -20.40 20.56
C LYS A 5 28.09 -20.72 19.12
N LEU A 6 28.17 -21.98 18.71
CA LEU A 6 27.77 -22.43 17.36
C LEU A 6 26.23 -22.30 17.15
N ILE A 7 25.44 -22.72 18.16
CA ILE A 7 23.97 -22.59 18.15
C ILE A 7 23.56 -21.12 18.11
N SER A 8 24.22 -20.24 18.88
CA SER A 8 23.94 -18.79 18.87
C SER A 8 24.26 -18.17 17.52
N PHE A 9 25.36 -18.57 16.87
CA PHE A 9 25.76 -18.07 15.56
C PHE A 9 24.79 -18.56 14.46
N LEU A 10 24.34 -19.81 14.54
CA LEU A 10 23.36 -20.38 13.62
C LEU A 10 21.98 -19.72 13.75
N ALA A 11 21.55 -19.45 15.00
CA ALA A 11 20.29 -18.73 15.26
C ALA A 11 20.34 -17.29 14.76
N PHE A 12 21.48 -16.60 14.94
CA PHE A 12 21.67 -15.25 14.41
C PHE A 12 21.69 -15.25 12.87
N PHE A 13 22.33 -16.22 12.24
CA PHE A 13 22.37 -16.34 10.79
C PHE A 13 20.99 -16.65 10.19
N LEU A 14 20.20 -17.52 10.85
CA LEU A 14 18.81 -17.80 10.48
C LEU A 14 17.90 -16.56 10.63
N ALA A 15 18.11 -15.77 11.68
CA ALA A 15 17.36 -14.52 11.86
C ALA A 15 17.67 -13.47 10.78
N VAL A 16 18.93 -13.39 10.33
CA VAL A 16 19.34 -12.49 9.24
C VAL A 16 18.73 -12.93 7.90
N LEU A 17 18.62 -14.23 7.63
CA LEU A 17 17.99 -14.74 6.40
C LEU A 17 16.49 -14.42 6.32
N SER A 18 15.80 -14.32 7.46
CA SER A 18 14.37 -13.99 7.51
C SER A 18 14.08 -12.55 7.08
N VAL A 19 15.04 -11.64 7.16
CA VAL A 19 14.88 -10.23 6.78
C VAL A 19 14.96 -10.02 5.25
N TYR A 20 15.55 -10.94 4.50
CA TYR A 20 15.73 -10.82 3.05
C TYR A 20 14.58 -11.37 2.19
N GLY A 21 13.56 -11.97 2.79
CA GLY A 21 12.54 -12.79 2.11
C GLY A 21 11.26 -12.07 1.67
N GLN A 22 11.16 -10.74 1.74
CA GLN A 22 9.91 -10.07 1.35
C GLN A 22 9.92 -9.70 -0.12
N ASN A 23 8.95 -10.25 -0.86
CA ASN A 23 8.73 -9.92 -2.26
C ASN A 23 8.31 -8.44 -2.37
N PRO A 24 9.00 -7.64 -3.21
CA PRO A 24 8.60 -6.27 -3.44
C PRO A 24 7.24 -6.24 -4.16
N PHE A 25 6.40 -5.26 -3.83
CA PHE A 25 5.24 -4.95 -4.63
C PHE A 25 5.69 -4.21 -5.90
N ILE A 26 5.24 -4.65 -7.07
CA ILE A 26 5.66 -4.08 -8.35
C ILE A 26 4.43 -3.74 -9.20
N LEU A 27 4.36 -2.50 -9.70
CA LEU A 27 3.47 -2.10 -10.78
C LEU A 27 4.27 -2.00 -12.08
N LYS A 28 3.68 -2.46 -13.19
CA LYS A 28 4.30 -2.41 -14.51
C LYS A 28 3.39 -1.70 -15.52
N SER A 29 4.01 -0.96 -16.43
CA SER A 29 3.32 -0.30 -17.52
C SER A 29 2.63 -1.33 -18.42
N GLY A 30 1.38 -1.02 -18.81
CA GLY A 30 0.59 -1.88 -19.69
C GLY A 30 -0.06 -3.09 -18.99
N GLU A 31 0.28 -3.39 -17.74
CA GLU A 31 -0.38 -4.45 -16.95
C GLU A 31 -1.55 -3.84 -16.15
N PRO A 32 -2.76 -4.46 -16.14
CA PRO A 32 -3.89 -3.96 -15.37
C PRO A 32 -3.58 -3.96 -13.88
N VAL A 33 -3.94 -2.88 -13.18
CA VAL A 33 -3.81 -2.76 -11.72
C VAL A 33 -5.13 -3.15 -11.08
N THR A 34 -5.15 -4.25 -10.32
CA THR A 34 -6.35 -4.67 -9.60
C THR A 34 -6.31 -4.21 -8.15
N ILE A 35 -7.36 -3.51 -7.72
CA ILE A 35 -7.52 -3.04 -6.34
C ILE A 35 -8.72 -3.73 -5.70
N ALA A 36 -8.49 -4.40 -4.57
CA ALA A 36 -9.56 -4.90 -3.74
C ALA A 36 -10.01 -3.79 -2.78
N CYS A 37 -11.26 -3.35 -2.92
CA CYS A 37 -11.91 -2.38 -2.07
C CYS A 37 -13.37 -2.81 -1.82
N GLY A 38 -13.81 -2.77 -0.57
CA GLY A 38 -15.17 -3.15 -0.21
C GLY A 38 -16.19 -2.13 -0.72
N ASN A 39 -17.38 -2.61 -1.12
CA ASN A 39 -18.49 -1.72 -1.54
C ASN A 39 -19.06 -0.90 -0.35
N SER A 40 -18.75 -1.28 0.88
CA SER A 40 -19.16 -0.59 2.10
C SER A 40 -18.26 0.57 2.50
N GLU A 41 -17.16 0.79 1.76
CA GLU A 41 -16.30 1.93 2.01
C GLU A 41 -17.02 3.25 1.70
N GLU A 42 -16.61 4.29 2.40
CA GLU A 42 -17.20 5.63 2.25
C GLU A 42 -16.86 6.26 0.88
N GLU A 43 -17.74 7.12 0.38
CA GLU A 43 -17.62 7.79 -0.93
C GLU A 43 -16.27 8.50 -1.14
N VAL A 44 -15.70 9.06 -0.07
CA VAL A 44 -14.38 9.73 -0.15
C VAL A 44 -13.27 8.76 -0.56
N VAL A 45 -13.36 7.48 -0.17
CA VAL A 45 -12.39 6.44 -0.55
C VAL A 45 -12.55 6.11 -2.03
N HIS A 46 -13.79 5.94 -2.51
CA HIS A 46 -14.08 5.71 -3.93
C HIS A 46 -13.64 6.90 -4.79
N THR A 47 -13.83 8.13 -4.32
CA THR A 47 -13.34 9.35 -4.99
C THR A 47 -11.82 9.32 -5.10
N ALA A 48 -11.10 8.98 -4.03
CA ALA A 48 -9.64 8.87 -4.05
C ALA A 48 -9.16 7.77 -5.03
N LEU A 49 -9.86 6.63 -5.11
CA LEU A 49 -9.57 5.58 -6.08
C LEU A 49 -9.78 6.04 -7.53
N ASN A 50 -10.81 6.84 -7.79
CA ASN A 50 -11.05 7.42 -9.13
C ASN A 50 -9.93 8.39 -9.52
N LEU A 51 -9.42 9.20 -8.58
CA LEU A 51 -8.26 10.07 -8.81
C LEU A 51 -7.00 9.23 -9.07
N LEU A 52 -6.74 8.21 -8.25
CA LEU A 52 -5.62 7.30 -8.45
C LEU A 52 -5.67 6.59 -9.82
N ASN A 53 -6.89 6.22 -10.30
CA ASN A 53 -7.03 5.60 -11.62
C ASN A 53 -6.51 6.50 -12.74
N ARG A 54 -6.82 7.79 -12.70
CA ARG A 54 -6.32 8.79 -13.65
C ARG A 54 -4.80 8.94 -13.55
N ASP A 55 -4.27 8.93 -12.32
CA ASP A 55 -2.84 9.05 -12.07
C ASP A 55 -2.07 7.83 -12.59
N VAL A 56 -2.60 6.63 -12.35
CA VAL A 56 -2.05 5.37 -12.89
C VAL A 56 -2.10 5.33 -14.42
N GLU A 57 -3.18 5.82 -15.03
CA GLU A 57 -3.29 5.92 -16.49
C GLU A 57 -2.24 6.90 -17.06
N SER A 58 -2.03 8.03 -16.40
CA SER A 58 -1.02 9.02 -16.77
C SER A 58 0.40 8.47 -16.71
N VAL A 59 0.74 7.75 -15.61
CA VAL A 59 2.12 7.27 -15.36
C VAL A 59 2.44 5.96 -16.07
N PHE A 60 1.49 4.99 -16.07
CA PHE A 60 1.74 3.61 -16.54
C PHE A 60 0.98 3.22 -17.80
N SER A 61 0.14 4.12 -18.36
CA SER A 61 -0.70 3.85 -19.54
C SER A 61 -1.57 2.60 -19.35
N THR A 62 -2.11 2.41 -18.13
CA THR A 62 -3.00 1.32 -17.77
C THR A 62 -4.12 1.83 -16.86
N ARG A 63 -5.08 0.97 -16.54
CA ARG A 63 -6.24 1.31 -15.73
C ARG A 63 -6.31 0.49 -14.46
N ILE A 64 -6.98 1.04 -13.46
CA ILE A 64 -7.34 0.33 -12.25
C ILE A 64 -8.66 -0.42 -12.47
N ILE A 65 -8.68 -1.66 -11.99
CA ILE A 65 -9.89 -2.48 -11.90
C ILE A 65 -10.20 -2.66 -10.41
N VAL A 66 -11.30 -2.06 -9.94
CA VAL A 66 -11.74 -2.22 -8.56
C VAL A 66 -12.61 -3.46 -8.44
N THR A 67 -12.37 -4.28 -7.42
CA THR A 67 -13.11 -5.51 -7.12
C THR A 67 -13.35 -5.64 -5.61
N PRO A 68 -14.48 -6.19 -5.16
CA PRO A 68 -14.67 -6.49 -3.74
C PRO A 68 -13.90 -7.73 -3.27
N GLU A 69 -13.28 -8.50 -4.18
CA GLU A 69 -12.60 -9.75 -3.87
C GLU A 69 -11.11 -9.55 -3.57
N SER A 70 -10.68 -9.77 -2.33
CA SER A 70 -9.27 -9.63 -1.94
C SER A 70 -8.32 -10.57 -2.70
N LYS A 71 -8.78 -11.74 -3.12
CA LYS A 71 -7.95 -12.72 -3.85
C LYS A 71 -7.49 -12.18 -5.20
N LYS A 72 -8.33 -11.41 -5.89
CA LYS A 72 -8.06 -10.84 -7.21
C LYS A 72 -7.28 -9.52 -7.13
N GLY A 73 -7.34 -8.79 -5.98
CA GLY A 73 -6.63 -7.54 -5.82
C GLY A 73 -5.14 -7.75 -5.59
N MET A 74 -4.32 -7.01 -6.32
CA MET A 74 -2.89 -6.87 -6.02
C MET A 74 -2.62 -5.75 -5.01
N ILE A 75 -3.55 -4.80 -4.90
CA ILE A 75 -3.61 -3.77 -3.86
C ILE A 75 -4.88 -4.02 -3.04
N ILE A 76 -4.80 -3.91 -1.73
CA ILE A 76 -5.95 -4.00 -0.81
C ILE A 76 -6.11 -2.62 -0.17
N VAL A 77 -7.30 -2.05 -0.29
CA VAL A 77 -7.63 -0.73 0.27
C VAL A 77 -8.80 -0.87 1.22
N GLY A 78 -8.71 -0.23 2.38
CA GLY A 78 -9.84 -0.21 3.30
C GLY A 78 -9.60 0.52 4.61
N THR A 79 -10.69 0.73 5.33
CA THR A 79 -10.75 1.46 6.60
C THR A 79 -10.88 0.47 7.75
N ILE A 80 -10.12 0.67 8.82
CA ILE A 80 -10.20 -0.15 10.05
C ILE A 80 -11.64 -0.10 10.59
N GLY A 81 -12.19 -1.29 10.87
CA GLY A 81 -13.54 -1.44 11.41
C GLY A 81 -14.68 -1.29 10.39
N GLN A 82 -14.38 -1.00 9.11
CA GLN A 82 -15.35 -0.98 8.02
C GLN A 82 -15.07 -2.07 6.97
N SER A 83 -13.82 -2.45 6.80
CA SER A 83 -13.39 -3.37 5.75
C SER A 83 -12.82 -4.67 6.30
N ASP A 84 -13.56 -5.76 6.17
CA ASP A 84 -13.04 -7.11 6.43
C ASP A 84 -11.80 -7.47 5.60
N LEU A 85 -11.57 -6.76 4.49
CA LEU A 85 -10.42 -7.01 3.63
C LEU A 85 -9.13 -6.64 4.33
N ILE A 86 -9.13 -5.55 5.11
CA ILE A 86 -7.97 -5.07 5.86
C ILE A 86 -7.65 -6.00 7.02
N ASP A 87 -8.66 -6.47 7.76
CA ASP A 87 -8.47 -7.40 8.89
C ASP A 87 -7.85 -8.74 8.44
N LYS A 88 -8.16 -9.16 7.20
CA LYS A 88 -7.65 -10.40 6.59
C LYS A 88 -6.35 -10.20 5.80
N ALA A 89 -5.84 -8.97 5.69
CA ALA A 89 -4.64 -8.67 4.88
C ALA A 89 -3.33 -9.14 5.51
N GLY A 90 -3.32 -9.49 6.79
CA GLY A 90 -2.14 -10.02 7.49
C GLY A 90 -1.04 -8.99 7.72
N VAL A 91 -1.41 -7.72 7.92
CA VAL A 91 -0.50 -6.63 8.29
C VAL A 91 -0.80 -6.12 9.69
N ASP A 92 0.22 -5.64 10.39
CA ASP A 92 0.03 -5.03 11.71
C ASP A 92 -0.56 -3.62 11.56
N LEU A 93 -1.79 -3.44 12.05
CA LEU A 93 -2.52 -2.17 12.03
C LEU A 93 -2.37 -1.36 13.32
N SER A 94 -1.71 -1.90 14.34
CA SER A 94 -1.54 -1.25 15.65
C SER A 94 -0.95 0.16 15.56
N PRO A 95 -0.03 0.46 14.63
CA PRO A 95 0.57 1.79 14.52
C PRO A 95 -0.40 2.91 14.17
N ILE A 96 -1.53 2.59 13.52
CA ILE A 96 -2.54 3.60 13.11
C ILE A 96 -3.85 3.47 13.87
N LYS A 97 -4.02 2.39 14.65
CA LYS A 97 -5.24 2.18 15.44
C LYS A 97 -5.44 3.32 16.44
N ASN A 98 -6.66 3.81 16.55
CA ASN A 98 -7.06 4.93 17.43
C ASN A 98 -6.40 6.29 17.11
N LYS A 99 -5.75 6.44 15.97
CA LYS A 99 -5.30 7.74 15.48
C LYS A 99 -6.33 8.33 14.52
N LYS A 100 -6.38 9.65 14.44
CA LYS A 100 -7.22 10.35 13.45
C LYS A 100 -6.44 10.53 12.15
N GLU A 101 -7.13 10.31 11.03
CA GLU A 101 -6.62 10.59 9.69
C GLU A 101 -5.26 9.95 9.39
N ALA A 102 -4.94 8.85 10.10
CA ALA A 102 -3.71 8.13 9.90
C ALA A 102 -3.88 7.02 8.87
N PHE A 103 -2.81 6.72 8.14
CA PHE A 103 -2.78 5.62 7.19
C PHE A 103 -1.48 4.82 7.27
N LEU A 104 -1.54 3.62 6.74
CA LEU A 104 -0.45 2.67 6.64
C LEU A 104 -0.36 2.17 5.21
N LEU A 105 0.83 2.21 4.62
CA LEU A 105 1.18 1.45 3.43
C LEU A 105 2.13 0.33 3.83
N ALA A 106 1.76 -0.90 3.57
CA ALA A 106 2.58 -2.07 3.89
C ALA A 106 2.49 -3.13 2.79
N VAL A 107 3.54 -3.92 2.62
CA VAL A 107 3.49 -5.09 1.75
C VAL A 107 3.19 -6.30 2.63
N SER A 108 2.13 -7.03 2.31
CA SER A 108 1.76 -8.26 3.02
C SER A 108 2.75 -9.39 2.73
N SER A 109 2.73 -10.44 3.53
CA SER A 109 3.53 -11.65 3.31
C SER A 109 3.28 -12.32 1.95
N THR A 110 2.11 -12.05 1.35
CA THR A 110 1.74 -12.54 0.02
C THR A 110 2.17 -11.60 -1.13
N GLY A 111 2.92 -10.52 -0.83
CA GLY A 111 3.41 -9.57 -1.83
C GLY A 111 2.37 -8.54 -2.29
N LYS A 112 1.21 -8.45 -1.64
CA LYS A 112 0.19 -7.45 -1.96
C LYS A 112 0.47 -6.15 -1.22
N LEU A 113 0.25 -5.01 -1.89
CA LEU A 113 0.27 -3.71 -1.22
C LEU A 113 -1.04 -3.53 -0.44
N VAL A 114 -0.93 -3.19 0.83
CA VAL A 114 -2.07 -2.89 1.70
C VAL A 114 -2.05 -1.40 2.02
N ILE A 115 -3.16 -0.73 1.77
CA ILE A 115 -3.42 0.66 2.11
C ILE A 115 -4.56 0.66 3.14
N ALA A 116 -4.21 0.85 4.40
CA ALA A 116 -5.16 0.85 5.50
C ALA A 116 -5.26 2.25 6.10
N GLY A 117 -6.47 2.73 6.33
CA GLY A 117 -6.72 3.96 7.07
C GLY A 117 -7.31 3.70 8.44
N SER A 118 -6.98 4.54 9.41
CA SER A 118 -7.62 4.55 10.74
C SER A 118 -9.08 4.99 10.68
N ASP A 119 -9.41 5.80 9.68
CA ASP A 119 -10.74 6.29 9.34
C ASP A 119 -10.82 6.53 7.81
N LYS A 120 -11.99 6.92 7.32
CA LYS A 120 -12.23 7.15 5.89
C LYS A 120 -11.30 8.18 5.24
N ARG A 121 -10.91 9.23 6.01
CA ARG A 121 -9.98 10.25 5.52
C ARG A 121 -8.55 9.70 5.46
N GLY A 122 -8.14 8.97 6.50
CA GLY A 122 -6.85 8.27 6.52
C GLY A 122 -6.73 7.31 5.33
N THR A 123 -7.78 6.54 5.02
CA THR A 123 -7.79 5.66 3.85
C THR A 123 -7.61 6.44 2.55
N ALA A 124 -8.36 7.53 2.36
CA ALA A 124 -8.23 8.39 1.18
C ALA A 124 -6.82 9.00 1.06
N TYR A 125 -6.24 9.45 2.17
CA TYR A 125 -4.86 9.97 2.20
C TYR A 125 -3.84 8.88 1.84
N GLY A 126 -4.02 7.65 2.33
CA GLY A 126 -3.16 6.51 1.94
C GLY A 126 -3.23 6.21 0.43
N VAL A 127 -4.40 6.31 -0.18
CA VAL A 127 -4.57 6.19 -1.63
C VAL A 127 -3.84 7.30 -2.37
N MET A 128 -3.97 8.56 -1.91
CA MET A 128 -3.28 9.71 -2.51
C MET A 128 -1.76 9.66 -2.30
N GLU A 129 -1.31 9.06 -1.18
CA GLU A 129 0.13 8.81 -0.96
C GLU A 129 0.70 7.84 -2.01
N LEU A 130 -0.05 6.83 -2.43
CA LEU A 130 0.36 5.98 -3.55
C LEU A 130 0.51 6.80 -4.84
N SER A 131 -0.42 7.73 -5.15
CA SER A 131 -0.27 8.67 -6.28
C SER A 131 1.04 9.45 -6.20
N ARG A 132 1.35 9.99 -5.02
CA ARG A 132 2.62 10.72 -4.81
C ARG A 132 3.83 9.83 -5.02
N LEU A 133 3.82 8.59 -4.50
CA LEU A 133 4.93 7.64 -4.62
C LEU A 133 5.17 7.18 -6.06
N ILE A 134 4.12 7.02 -6.86
CA ILE A 134 4.26 6.72 -8.29
C ILE A 134 4.75 7.93 -9.10
N GLY A 135 4.81 9.11 -8.51
CA GLY A 135 5.44 10.29 -9.08
C GLY A 135 4.48 11.37 -9.59
N VAL A 136 3.22 11.30 -9.17
CA VAL A 136 2.26 12.39 -9.43
C VAL A 136 2.48 13.48 -8.39
N SER A 137 2.75 14.68 -8.86
CA SER A 137 2.95 15.85 -7.99
C SER A 137 1.60 16.48 -7.62
N PRO A 138 1.41 16.96 -6.38
CA PRO A 138 0.27 17.82 -6.06
C PRO A 138 0.17 19.08 -6.94
N TRP A 139 1.29 19.50 -7.54
CA TRP A 139 1.36 20.65 -8.46
C TRP A 139 0.85 20.36 -9.86
N GLU A 140 0.48 19.13 -10.20
CA GLU A 140 -0.12 18.77 -11.49
C GLU A 140 -1.34 19.65 -11.80
N TRP A 141 -2.14 19.96 -10.79
CA TRP A 141 -3.35 20.77 -10.90
C TRP A 141 -3.10 22.28 -10.99
N TRP A 142 -1.96 22.76 -10.48
CA TRP A 142 -1.68 24.18 -10.31
C TRP A 142 -0.57 24.70 -11.22
N ALA A 143 0.29 23.83 -11.71
CA ALA A 143 1.50 24.20 -12.43
C ALA A 143 1.72 23.39 -13.70
N ASP A 144 0.69 22.73 -14.25
CA ASP A 144 0.76 21.88 -15.47
C ASP A 144 1.92 20.87 -15.44
N ALA A 145 2.28 20.39 -14.24
CA ALA A 145 3.37 19.46 -14.04
C ALA A 145 2.95 18.04 -14.46
N THR A 146 3.05 17.71 -15.74
CA THR A 146 2.69 16.38 -16.26
C THR A 146 3.59 15.31 -15.66
N PRO A 147 3.03 14.24 -15.07
CA PRO A 147 3.83 13.14 -14.51
C PRO A 147 4.65 12.43 -15.58
N ALA A 148 5.89 12.09 -15.24
CA ALA A 148 6.73 11.30 -16.13
C ALA A 148 6.22 9.86 -16.24
N LYS A 149 6.14 9.33 -17.47
CA LYS A 149 5.80 7.92 -17.69
C LYS A 149 6.87 7.00 -17.13
N LYS A 150 6.44 5.94 -16.46
CA LYS A 150 7.32 4.93 -15.85
C LYS A 150 7.05 3.56 -16.45
N ARG A 151 8.10 2.76 -16.62
CA ARG A 151 7.98 1.36 -17.03
C ARG A 151 7.58 0.46 -15.86
N PHE A 152 8.06 0.78 -14.67
CA PHE A 152 7.73 0.05 -13.44
C PHE A 152 7.85 0.94 -12.22
N PHE A 153 7.16 0.57 -11.16
CA PHE A 153 7.27 1.11 -9.81
C PHE A 153 7.48 -0.05 -8.85
N ASN A 154 8.44 0.10 -7.95
CA ASN A 154 8.78 -0.92 -6.96
C ASN A 154 8.63 -0.33 -5.56
N TYR A 155 7.76 -0.94 -4.75
CA TYR A 155 7.56 -0.57 -3.37
C TYR A 155 8.08 -1.69 -2.45
N ARG A 156 9.08 -1.37 -1.65
CA ARG A 156 9.78 -2.33 -0.77
C ARG A 156 9.68 -1.97 0.70
N LEU A 157 9.14 -0.82 1.03
CA LEU A 157 9.03 -0.39 2.42
C LEU A 157 8.01 -1.27 3.15
N LEU A 158 8.42 -1.81 4.30
CA LEU A 158 7.60 -2.67 5.13
C LEU A 158 6.44 -1.91 5.77
N ILE A 159 6.66 -0.66 6.16
CA ILE A 159 5.66 0.19 6.81
C ILE A 159 5.96 1.65 6.49
N GLY A 160 5.07 2.30 5.75
CA GLY A 160 5.00 3.76 5.67
C GLY A 160 3.83 4.24 6.54
N ILE A 161 4.13 4.90 7.65
CA ILE A 161 3.10 5.49 8.53
C ILE A 161 3.17 6.99 8.36
N CYS A 162 2.05 7.62 8.03
CA CYS A 162 1.91 9.05 8.13
C CYS A 162 0.64 9.37 8.94
N SER A 163 0.78 10.18 9.97
CA SER A 163 -0.34 10.90 10.59
C SER A 163 -0.12 12.37 10.28
N LEU A 164 -1.13 13.04 9.76
CA LEU A 164 -1.06 14.47 9.43
C LEU A 164 -1.17 15.37 10.66
N LEU A 165 -1.48 14.79 11.84
CA LEU A 165 -1.62 15.54 13.09
C LEU A 165 -0.78 14.88 14.19
N PRO A 166 -0.17 15.70 15.07
CA PRO A 166 0.51 15.23 16.28
C PRO A 166 -0.45 14.59 17.28
#